data_05463786177c83ff7e457049b6f43b44
#
_entry.id   05463786177c83ff7e457049b6f43b44
#
_cell.length_a   1.000
_cell.length_b   1.000
_cell.length_c   1.000
_cell.angle_alpha   90.00
_cell.angle_beta   90.00
_cell.angle_gamma   90.00
#
_symmetry.space_group_name_H-M   'P 1'
#
loop_
_entity.id
_entity.type
_entity.pdbx_description
1 polymer ?
#
loop_
_entity_poly.entity_id
_entity_poly.type
_entity_poly.pdbx_seq_one_letter_code
_entity_poly.pdbx_strand_id
1 'polypeptide(L)'
;MIGIVIGLLIVGLALAGRSLRKSKSSMLWAIAAGVSVISAWAGMQYIHDVGFDELPVVSHTFSAPLGEVIIYGMTASGQTLSFGIGSVVGVLLGAFLGSLIKGHFRWEACEDPRELRRQILGAAMMGVGAVIAFGCSVGQGLSAFSLLAFSAPVTFAAIFAGAAL
;
A
#
# COMPACT_ATOMS: atom_id res chain seq x y z
N MET A 1 10.79 8.08 -22.39
CA MET A 1 11.59 9.28 -22.05
C MET A 1 10.86 10.22 -21.08
N ILE A 2 9.61 10.59 -21.34
CA ILE A 2 8.81 11.48 -20.46
C ILE A 2 8.72 10.93 -19.02
N GLY A 3 8.50 9.64 -18.83
CA GLY A 3 8.41 9.01 -17.51
C GLY A 3 9.69 9.11 -16.67
N ILE A 4 10.86 9.00 -17.32
CA ILE A 4 12.15 9.14 -16.63
C ILE A 4 12.35 10.58 -16.15
N VAL A 5 11.98 11.56 -16.97
CA VAL A 5 12.08 12.99 -16.61
C VAL A 5 11.16 13.31 -15.42
N ILE A 6 9.90 12.85 -15.47
CA ILE A 6 8.94 13.05 -14.37
C ILE A 6 9.43 12.34 -13.10
N GLY A 7 9.92 11.12 -13.22
CA GLY A 7 10.47 10.36 -12.08
C GLY A 7 11.66 11.08 -11.43
N LEU A 8 12.61 11.57 -12.24
CA LEU A 8 13.76 12.36 -11.76
C LEU A 8 13.33 13.67 -11.09
N LEU A 9 12.30 14.33 -11.62
CA LEU A 9 11.76 15.57 -11.06
C LEU A 9 11.11 15.31 -9.70
N ILE A 10 10.33 14.23 -9.54
CA ILE A 10 9.71 13.84 -8.27
C ILE A 10 10.79 13.49 -7.24
N VAL A 11 11.81 12.71 -7.63
CA VAL A 11 12.93 12.37 -6.76
C VAL A 11 13.69 13.63 -6.35
N GLY A 12 13.93 14.55 -7.29
CA GLY A 12 14.57 15.83 -7.00
C GLY A 12 13.80 16.68 -6.01
N LEU A 13 12.47 16.80 -6.17
CA LEU A 13 11.59 17.49 -5.24
C LEU A 13 11.56 16.82 -3.86
N ALA A 14 11.51 15.51 -3.81
CA ALA A 14 11.54 14.77 -2.55
C ALA A 14 12.87 14.97 -1.80
N LEU A 15 14.00 14.96 -2.51
CA LEU A 15 15.33 15.20 -1.96
C LEU A 15 15.58 16.68 -1.61
N ALA A 16 14.87 17.62 -2.21
CA ALA A 16 14.90 19.03 -1.84
C ALA A 16 14.31 19.29 -0.43
N GLY A 17 13.46 18.41 0.06
CA GLY A 17 12.88 18.47 1.40
C GLY A 17 13.94 18.32 2.49
N ARG A 18 14.25 19.39 3.23
CA ARG A 18 15.24 19.39 4.33
C ARG A 18 14.92 18.35 5.41
N SER A 19 13.66 18.02 5.63
CA SER A 19 13.21 17.05 6.63
C SER A 19 13.66 15.61 6.27
N LEU A 20 13.53 15.21 5.01
CA LEU A 20 13.96 13.90 4.53
C LEU A 20 15.48 13.71 4.59
N ARG A 21 16.25 14.73 4.21
CA ARG A 21 17.72 14.69 4.24
C ARG A 21 18.29 14.59 5.65
N LYS A 22 17.58 15.10 6.65
CA LYS A 22 18.05 15.13 8.04
C LYS A 22 17.84 13.79 8.75
N SER A 23 16.91 12.95 8.28
CA SER A 23 16.59 11.65 8.87
C SER A 23 17.07 10.50 7.98
N LYS A 24 18.24 9.95 8.28
CA LYS A 24 18.79 8.76 7.59
C LYS A 24 17.85 7.56 7.66
N SER A 25 17.13 7.41 8.77
CA SER A 25 16.15 6.32 8.95
C SER A 25 14.97 6.46 7.98
N SER A 26 14.40 7.65 7.81
CA SER A 26 13.29 7.88 6.88
C SER A 26 13.70 7.62 5.44
N MET A 27 14.92 7.99 5.06
CA MET A 27 15.45 7.73 3.73
C MET A 27 15.63 6.23 3.46
N LEU A 28 16.11 5.48 4.46
CA LEU A 28 16.28 4.04 4.35
C LEU A 28 14.94 3.31 4.20
N TRP A 29 13.93 3.72 4.97
CA TRP A 29 12.58 3.16 4.86
C TRP A 29 11.89 3.52 3.53
N ALA A 30 12.13 4.72 3.00
CA ALA A 30 11.62 5.11 1.69
C ALA A 30 12.22 4.27 0.57
N ILE A 31 13.54 4.00 0.62
CA ILE A 31 14.21 3.11 -0.32
C ILE A 31 13.68 1.68 -0.21
N ALA A 32 13.52 1.17 1.02
CA ALA A 32 12.96 -0.16 1.24
C ALA A 32 11.55 -0.31 0.66
N ALA A 33 10.69 0.70 0.85
CA ALA A 33 9.36 0.74 0.25
C ALA A 33 9.41 0.76 -1.30
N GLY A 34 10.30 1.56 -1.89
CA GLY A 34 10.50 1.59 -3.35
C GLY A 34 10.98 0.24 -3.89
N VAL A 35 11.94 -0.39 -3.22
CA VAL A 35 12.44 -1.72 -3.60
C VAL A 35 11.34 -2.78 -3.50
N SER A 36 10.46 -2.71 -2.50
CA SER A 36 9.33 -3.66 -2.38
C SER A 36 8.35 -3.55 -3.55
N VAL A 37 8.05 -2.32 -4.02
CA VAL A 37 7.20 -2.12 -5.20
C VAL A 37 7.85 -2.65 -6.48
N ILE A 38 9.15 -2.37 -6.66
CA ILE A 38 9.91 -2.87 -7.83
C ILE A 38 9.97 -4.41 -7.81
N SER A 39 10.23 -5.01 -6.65
CA SER A 39 10.27 -6.47 -6.53
C SER A 39 8.92 -7.13 -6.81
N ALA A 40 7.81 -6.47 -6.44
CA ALA A 40 6.47 -6.95 -6.76
C ALA A 40 6.22 -6.94 -8.28
N TRP A 41 6.54 -5.83 -8.95
CA TRP A 41 6.42 -5.75 -10.42
C TRP A 41 7.30 -6.79 -11.11
N ALA A 42 8.57 -6.88 -10.73
CA ALA A 42 9.52 -7.84 -11.33
C ALA A 42 9.09 -9.30 -11.08
N GLY A 43 8.64 -9.62 -9.87
CA GLY A 43 8.18 -10.96 -9.52
C GLY A 43 6.92 -11.36 -10.29
N MET A 44 5.94 -10.47 -10.37
CA MET A 44 4.71 -10.74 -11.14
C MET A 44 4.97 -10.84 -12.64
N GLN A 45 5.86 -9.99 -13.18
CA GLN A 45 6.28 -10.07 -14.58
C GLN A 45 6.94 -11.42 -14.86
N TYR A 46 7.85 -11.86 -13.98
CA TYR A 46 8.53 -13.15 -14.14
C TYR A 46 7.54 -14.33 -14.12
N ILE A 47 6.56 -14.30 -13.22
CA ILE A 47 5.51 -15.32 -13.13
C ILE A 47 4.62 -15.31 -14.39
N HIS A 48 4.28 -14.12 -14.90
CA HIS A 48 3.51 -13.97 -16.14
C HIS A 48 4.28 -14.55 -17.33
N ASP A 49 5.59 -14.31 -17.44
CA ASP A 49 6.40 -14.76 -18.57
C ASP A 49 6.71 -16.27 -18.55
N VAL A 50 6.78 -16.88 -17.37
CA VAL A 50 7.13 -18.31 -17.17
C VAL A 50 5.87 -19.16 -16.89
N GLY A 51 4.80 -18.56 -16.39
CA GLY A 51 3.55 -19.24 -16.06
C GLY A 51 2.72 -19.60 -17.31
N PHE A 52 1.97 -20.68 -17.20
CA PHE A 52 1.02 -21.10 -18.23
C PHE A 52 -0.33 -20.35 -18.14
N ASP A 53 -0.58 -19.64 -17.04
CA ASP A 53 -1.80 -18.89 -16.83
C ASP A 53 -1.56 -17.40 -17.12
N GLU A 54 -2.46 -16.77 -17.86
CA GLU A 54 -2.45 -15.31 -18.10
C GLU A 54 -2.86 -14.55 -16.84
N LEU A 55 -2.01 -14.59 -15.82
CA LEU A 55 -2.24 -13.85 -14.58
C LEU A 55 -2.01 -12.35 -14.81
N PRO A 56 -2.93 -11.48 -14.36
CA PRO A 56 -2.73 -10.05 -14.50
C PRO A 56 -1.53 -9.61 -13.66
N VAL A 57 -0.63 -8.84 -14.28
CA VAL A 57 0.52 -8.25 -13.57
C VAL A 57 0.01 -7.16 -12.63
N VAL A 58 0.08 -7.41 -11.34
CA VAL A 58 -0.38 -6.51 -10.28
C VAL A 58 0.75 -6.19 -9.32
N SER A 59 0.64 -5.06 -8.62
CA SER A 59 1.56 -4.68 -7.57
C SER A 59 0.81 -4.45 -6.26
N HIS A 60 1.50 -3.96 -5.24
CA HIS A 60 0.93 -3.78 -3.91
C HIS A 60 -0.27 -2.82 -3.93
N THR A 61 -1.41 -3.34 -3.54
CA THR A 61 -2.63 -2.61 -3.19
C THR A 61 -3.30 -3.34 -2.02
N PHE A 62 -4.14 -2.67 -1.24
CA PHE A 62 -4.73 -3.27 -0.05
C PHE A 62 -6.26 -3.18 -0.01
N SER A 63 -6.88 -2.33 -0.82
CA SER A 63 -8.33 -2.16 -0.79
C SER A 63 -9.09 -3.41 -1.23
N ALA A 64 -8.80 -3.95 -2.41
CA ALA A 64 -9.40 -5.16 -2.91
C ALA A 64 -8.86 -6.43 -2.21
N PRO A 65 -7.53 -6.60 -2.01
CA PRO A 65 -6.99 -7.78 -1.37
C PRO A 65 -7.44 -8.01 0.08
N LEU A 66 -7.79 -6.98 0.83
CA LEU A 66 -8.40 -7.16 2.15
C LEU A 66 -9.73 -7.91 2.07
N GLY A 67 -10.56 -7.59 1.08
CA GLY A 67 -11.79 -8.34 0.80
C GLY A 67 -11.50 -9.78 0.38
N GLU A 68 -10.49 -9.97 -0.50
CA GLU A 68 -10.08 -11.31 -0.95
C GLU A 68 -9.59 -12.18 0.21
N VAL A 69 -8.81 -11.63 1.17
CA VAL A 69 -8.35 -12.35 2.36
C VAL A 69 -9.52 -12.84 3.21
N ILE A 70 -10.55 -12.00 3.39
CA ILE A 70 -11.75 -12.38 4.16
C ILE A 70 -12.50 -13.50 3.44
N ILE A 71 -12.74 -13.36 2.14
CA ILE A 71 -13.40 -14.38 1.32
C ILE A 71 -12.59 -15.68 1.32
N TYR A 72 -11.27 -15.58 1.16
CA TYR A 72 -10.37 -16.74 1.22
C TYR A 72 -10.44 -17.44 2.58
N GLY A 73 -10.47 -16.70 3.68
CA GLY A 73 -10.63 -17.26 5.01
C GLY A 73 -11.94 -18.03 5.20
N MET A 74 -13.00 -17.61 4.51
CA MET A 74 -14.32 -18.27 4.56
C MET A 74 -14.44 -19.46 3.58
N THR A 75 -13.73 -19.43 2.44
CA THR A 75 -13.88 -20.39 1.34
C THR A 75 -12.55 -20.98 0.87
N ALA A 76 -11.61 -21.19 1.79
CA ALA A 76 -10.23 -21.61 1.50
C ALA A 76 -10.11 -22.90 0.65
N SER A 77 -11.10 -23.79 0.74
CA SER A 77 -11.11 -25.06 -0.01
C SER A 77 -11.37 -24.91 -1.50
N GLY A 78 -11.84 -23.76 -1.97
CA GLY A 78 -12.25 -23.54 -3.36
C GLY A 78 -11.55 -22.36 -4.06
N GLN A 79 -10.62 -21.70 -3.40
CA GLN A 79 -9.96 -20.49 -3.92
C GLN A 79 -8.45 -20.71 -4.11
N THR A 80 -7.89 -20.08 -5.14
CA THR A 80 -6.44 -20.04 -5.37
C THR A 80 -5.82 -18.87 -4.61
N LEU A 81 -4.58 -19.04 -4.15
CA LEU A 81 -3.82 -17.96 -3.52
C LEU A 81 -3.48 -16.88 -4.55
N SER A 82 -4.01 -15.68 -4.38
CA SER A 82 -3.64 -14.52 -5.19
C SER A 82 -2.42 -13.80 -4.61
N PHE A 83 -1.71 -13.04 -5.44
CA PHE A 83 -0.62 -12.16 -5.00
C PHE A 83 -1.11 -11.16 -3.93
N GLY A 84 -2.33 -10.67 -4.08
CA GLY A 84 -2.95 -9.73 -3.13
C GLY A 84 -3.06 -10.30 -1.72
N ILE A 85 -3.53 -11.55 -1.60
CA ILE A 85 -3.63 -12.25 -0.31
C ILE A 85 -2.25 -12.40 0.32
N GLY A 86 -1.26 -12.85 -0.45
CA GLY A 86 0.13 -12.97 0.01
C GLY A 86 0.73 -11.63 0.48
N SER A 87 0.44 -10.54 -0.24
CA SER A 87 0.89 -9.19 0.11
C SER A 87 0.31 -8.73 1.45
N VAL A 88 -1.00 -8.89 1.68
CA VAL A 88 -1.66 -8.51 2.94
C VAL A 88 -1.10 -9.31 4.12
N VAL A 89 -1.02 -10.64 3.98
CA VAL A 89 -0.48 -11.52 5.03
C VAL A 89 0.99 -11.18 5.31
N GLY A 90 1.79 -10.94 4.27
CA GLY A 90 3.19 -10.57 4.39
C GLY A 90 3.39 -9.26 5.17
N VAL A 91 2.57 -8.24 4.90
CA VAL A 91 2.62 -6.97 5.64
C VAL A 91 2.21 -7.15 7.10
N LEU A 92 1.14 -7.91 7.37
CA LEU A 92 0.71 -8.19 8.74
C LEU A 92 1.79 -8.93 9.55
N LEU A 93 2.38 -9.97 8.97
CA LEU A 93 3.47 -10.70 9.60
C LEU A 93 4.71 -9.83 9.80
N GLY A 94 5.08 -9.03 8.79
CA GLY A 94 6.20 -8.11 8.86
C GLY A 94 6.00 -7.03 9.94
N ALA A 95 4.82 -6.47 10.05
CA ALA A 95 4.47 -5.49 11.08
C ALA A 95 4.50 -6.13 12.49
N PHE A 96 3.96 -7.33 12.63
CA PHE A 96 3.97 -8.06 13.88
C PHE A 96 5.40 -8.38 14.35
N LEU A 97 6.22 -8.97 13.48
CA LEU A 97 7.62 -9.28 13.78
C LEU A 97 8.43 -8.01 14.09
N GLY A 98 8.22 -6.93 13.31
CA GLY A 98 8.88 -5.66 13.55
C GLY A 98 8.52 -5.03 14.89
N SER A 99 7.27 -5.17 15.32
CA SER A 99 6.78 -4.73 16.63
C SER A 99 7.41 -5.53 17.77
N LEU A 100 7.53 -6.85 17.61
CA LEU A 100 8.17 -7.71 18.60
C LEU A 100 9.66 -7.40 18.75
N ILE A 101 10.39 -7.23 17.63
CA ILE A 101 11.83 -6.92 17.64
C ILE A 101 12.10 -5.57 18.32
N LYS A 102 11.23 -4.58 18.10
CA LYS A 102 11.38 -3.25 18.74
C LYS A 102 10.85 -3.20 20.17
N GLY A 103 10.20 -4.24 20.66
CA GLY A 103 9.62 -4.27 22.01
C GLY A 103 8.45 -3.28 22.20
N HIS A 104 7.84 -2.83 21.09
CA HIS A 104 6.71 -1.88 21.12
C HIS A 104 5.35 -2.59 21.04
N PHE A 105 5.35 -3.91 21.17
CA PHE A 105 4.10 -4.66 21.14
C PHE A 105 3.28 -4.32 22.38
N ARG A 106 2.16 -3.60 22.19
CA ARG A 106 1.20 -3.28 23.21
C ARG A 106 -0.18 -3.68 22.73
N TRP A 107 -0.88 -4.43 23.54
CA TRP A 107 -2.28 -4.75 23.29
C TRP A 107 -3.12 -3.60 23.86
N GLU A 108 -3.44 -2.63 23.01
CA GLU A 108 -4.24 -1.48 23.40
C GLU A 108 -5.65 -1.65 22.82
N ALA A 109 -6.66 -1.51 23.69
CA ALA A 109 -8.05 -1.38 23.29
C ALA A 109 -8.49 0.07 23.48
N CYS A 110 -9.43 0.53 22.67
CA CYS A 110 -10.03 1.86 22.86
C CYS A 110 -10.83 1.88 24.18
N GLU A 111 -10.36 2.62 25.15
CA GLU A 111 -11.03 2.76 26.46
C GLU A 111 -12.23 3.71 26.40
N ASP A 112 -12.21 4.69 25.46
CA ASP A 112 -13.29 5.67 25.29
C ASP A 112 -14.25 5.24 24.17
N PRO A 113 -15.55 5.01 24.47
CA PRO A 113 -16.57 4.68 23.49
C PRO A 113 -16.73 5.74 22.38
N ARG A 114 -16.42 7.00 22.66
CA ARG A 114 -16.48 8.09 21.67
C ARG A 114 -15.37 7.96 20.64
N GLU A 115 -14.19 7.60 21.07
CA GLU A 115 -13.04 7.38 20.21
C GLU A 115 -13.25 6.15 19.31
N LEU A 116 -13.74 5.06 19.87
CA LEU A 116 -14.11 3.87 19.13
C LEU A 116 -15.15 4.17 18.04
N ARG A 117 -16.20 4.95 18.34
CA ARG A 117 -17.21 5.35 17.36
C ARG A 117 -16.62 6.17 16.23
N ARG A 118 -15.70 7.13 16.52
CA ARG A 118 -15.02 7.93 15.51
C ARG A 118 -14.15 7.07 14.61
N GLN A 119 -13.43 6.10 15.17
CA GLN A 119 -12.59 5.17 14.42
C GLN A 119 -13.42 4.28 13.50
N ILE A 120 -14.53 3.72 13.97
CA ILE A 120 -15.43 2.89 13.15
C ILE A 120 -16.00 3.70 11.98
N LEU A 121 -16.51 4.91 12.25
CA LEU A 121 -17.05 5.76 11.20
C LEU A 121 -15.98 6.19 10.19
N GLY A 122 -14.80 6.57 10.67
CA GLY A 122 -13.66 6.92 9.82
C GLY A 122 -13.21 5.74 8.95
N ALA A 123 -13.11 4.55 9.52
CA ALA A 123 -12.75 3.35 8.77
C ALA A 123 -13.79 2.98 7.70
N ALA A 124 -15.09 3.11 8.03
CA ALA A 124 -16.17 2.88 7.07
C ALA A 124 -16.10 3.88 5.89
N MET A 125 -15.93 5.17 6.18
CA MET A 125 -15.77 6.19 5.14
C MET A 125 -14.54 5.96 4.28
N MET A 126 -13.41 5.59 4.91
CA MET A 126 -12.18 5.27 4.20
C MET A 126 -12.34 4.03 3.29
N GLY A 127 -13.06 3.01 3.76
CA GLY A 127 -13.35 1.81 2.98
C GLY A 127 -14.19 2.11 1.74
N VAL A 128 -15.29 2.87 1.91
CA VAL A 128 -16.14 3.31 0.79
C VAL A 128 -15.33 4.18 -0.19
N GLY A 129 -14.56 5.12 0.33
CA GLY A 129 -13.70 5.99 -0.49
C GLY A 129 -12.66 5.22 -1.28
N ALA A 130 -12.03 4.19 -0.70
CA ALA A 130 -11.05 3.35 -1.36
C ALA A 130 -11.65 2.53 -2.52
N VAL A 131 -12.90 2.10 -2.39
CA VAL A 131 -13.61 1.41 -3.48
C VAL A 131 -13.94 2.38 -4.62
N ILE A 132 -14.46 3.56 -4.31
CA ILE A 132 -14.80 4.59 -5.31
C ILE A 132 -13.54 5.08 -6.05
N ALA A 133 -12.43 5.25 -5.33
CA ALA A 133 -11.15 5.70 -5.89
C ALA A 133 -10.37 4.58 -6.62
N PHE A 134 -10.90 3.35 -6.67
CA PHE A 134 -10.21 2.18 -7.22
C PHE A 134 -8.83 1.94 -6.60
N GLY A 135 -8.67 2.23 -5.32
CA GLY A 135 -7.41 1.98 -4.62
C GLY A 135 -7.26 2.77 -3.33
N CYS A 136 -6.34 2.32 -2.50
CA CYS A 136 -5.92 3.00 -1.27
C CYS A 136 -4.71 3.91 -1.54
N SER A 137 -4.23 4.61 -0.50
CA SER A 137 -3.04 5.46 -0.59
C SER A 137 -1.79 4.71 -1.08
N VAL A 138 -1.66 3.42 -0.80
CA VAL A 138 -0.55 2.58 -1.32
C VAL A 138 -0.80 2.21 -2.79
N GLY A 139 -2.00 1.75 -3.14
CA GLY A 139 -2.33 1.39 -4.52
C GLY A 139 -2.25 2.57 -5.49
N GLN A 140 -2.81 3.71 -5.11
CA GLN A 140 -2.77 4.93 -5.94
C GLN A 140 -1.46 5.71 -5.75
N GLY A 141 -0.96 5.83 -4.51
CA GLY A 141 0.21 6.65 -4.22
C GLY A 141 1.56 6.00 -4.52
N LEU A 142 1.68 4.68 -4.53
CA LEU A 142 2.91 3.99 -4.87
C LEU A 142 2.77 3.21 -6.18
N SER A 143 1.82 2.26 -6.26
CA SER A 143 1.73 1.36 -7.42
C SER A 143 1.26 2.08 -8.68
N ALA A 144 0.17 2.85 -8.65
CA ALA A 144 -0.30 3.59 -9.81
C ALA A 144 0.63 4.77 -10.18
N PHE A 145 1.25 5.40 -9.17
CA PHE A 145 2.24 6.45 -9.41
C PHE A 145 3.50 5.91 -10.09
N SER A 146 3.93 4.67 -9.77
CA SER A 146 5.08 4.03 -10.43
C SER A 146 4.83 3.77 -11.92
N LEU A 147 3.56 3.61 -12.32
CA LEU A 147 3.13 3.49 -13.72
C LEU A 147 2.83 4.84 -14.38
N LEU A 148 2.99 5.97 -13.67
CA LEU A 148 2.63 7.31 -14.14
C LEU A 148 1.17 7.41 -14.61
N ALA A 149 0.26 6.67 -13.97
CA ALA A 149 -1.16 6.75 -14.27
C ALA A 149 -1.69 8.15 -13.97
N PHE A 150 -2.40 8.75 -14.94
CA PHE A 150 -2.89 10.13 -14.81
C PHE A 150 -3.85 10.33 -13.63
N SER A 151 -4.56 9.28 -13.22
CA SER A 151 -5.45 9.31 -12.05
C SER A 151 -4.71 9.37 -10.71
N ALA A 152 -3.47 8.86 -10.64
CA ALA A 152 -2.73 8.73 -9.40
C ALA A 152 -2.47 10.07 -8.68
N PRO A 153 -1.94 11.13 -9.33
CA PRO A 153 -1.71 12.42 -8.67
C PRO A 153 -3.03 13.09 -8.22
N VAL A 154 -4.12 12.94 -8.98
CA VAL A 154 -5.42 13.53 -8.63
C VAL A 154 -5.99 12.84 -7.38
N THR A 155 -6.03 11.53 -7.38
CA THR A 155 -6.51 10.74 -6.24
C THR A 155 -5.66 10.96 -4.99
N PHE A 156 -4.33 11.03 -5.17
CA PHE A 156 -3.40 11.27 -4.07
C PHE A 156 -3.59 12.66 -3.46
N ALA A 157 -3.75 13.70 -4.29
CA ALA A 157 -4.08 15.05 -3.82
C ALA A 157 -5.42 15.10 -3.09
N ALA A 158 -6.44 14.39 -3.57
CA ALA A 158 -7.73 14.29 -2.92
C ALA A 158 -7.66 13.60 -1.55
N ILE A 159 -6.84 12.54 -1.41
CA ILE A 159 -6.59 11.88 -0.11
C ILE A 159 -5.94 12.86 0.88
N PHE A 160 -4.93 13.62 0.43
CA PHE A 160 -4.30 14.63 1.29
C PHE A 160 -5.26 15.74 1.68
N ALA A 161 -6.07 16.23 0.75
CA ALA A 161 -7.07 17.27 1.03
C ALA A 161 -8.11 16.77 2.05
N GLY A 162 -8.57 15.53 1.92
CA GLY A 162 -9.49 14.92 2.87
C GLY A 162 -8.88 14.68 4.27
N ALA A 163 -7.58 14.41 4.34
CA ALA A 163 -6.88 14.24 5.62
C ALA A 163 -6.60 15.59 6.33
N ALA A 164 -6.61 16.71 5.61
CA ALA A 164 -6.37 18.05 6.14
C ALA A 164 -7.65 18.75 6.67
N LEU A 165 -8.84 18.21 6.37
CA LEU A 165 -10.14 18.68 6.84
C LEU A 165 -10.52 18.08 8.19
#